data_7ea0ab45c9289badf9d58c34fad95e99
#
_entry.id   7ea0ab45c9289badf9d58c34fad95e99
#
_cell.length_a   1.000
_cell.length_b   1.000
_cell.length_c   1.000
_cell.angle_alpha   90.00
_cell.angle_beta   90.00
_cell.angle_gamma   90.00
#
_symmetry.space_group_name_H-M   'P 1'
#
loop_
_entity.id
_entity.type
_entity.pdbx_description
1 polymer ?
#
loop_
_entity_poly.entity_id
_entity_poly.type
_entity_poly.pdbx_seq_one_letter_code
_entity_poly.pdbx_strand_id
1 'polypeptide(L)'
;QFFMIFPTIRTLQRLAQFADVDAVLAAVAGEQPLWVSSPRSGLLAGKEVRYMEHEAPYGELALVTPNGRGEHVLDWQSETPVALLKNVQRLTAPNPGVMTGPGTNSYLVGDPGTGYIAIDPGPQDAAHLERLWRAAGGDIRIIVCTHSHPDHSPGAAPLQAMVAAHGRARPPVLGLPSQPTARAHSQFTPDRALQNNELLTLTGQAPDGQITHTLQVVHTPGHAANHVCLLLREDGLLFSGDHVLNGSTTVIDPPDGNMADYLDSLDRLDALCAEHNVDFILPAHGYVLGEARAAIARLRAHRLAREAKVLAALQALPGGSMEDWVRLAYD
;
A
#
# COMPACT_ATOMS: atom_id res chain seq x y z
N GLN A 1 16.28 30.77 23.37
CA GLN A 1 15.43 29.74 22.72
C GLN A 1 14.17 29.62 23.54
N PHE A 2 12.99 30.00 22.99
CA PHE A 2 11.72 29.86 23.70
C PHE A 2 11.30 28.41 23.67
N PHE A 3 10.99 27.84 24.83
CA PHE A 3 10.37 26.51 24.88
C PHE A 3 8.88 26.65 24.54
N MET A 4 8.45 25.98 23.48
CA MET A 4 7.04 25.93 23.10
C MET A 4 6.55 24.49 23.15
N ILE A 5 5.37 24.29 23.71
CA ILE A 5 4.71 22.99 23.72
C ILE A 5 4.14 22.69 22.33
N PHE A 6 4.00 21.42 22.03
CA PHE A 6 3.59 20.91 20.72
C PHE A 6 2.30 21.56 20.15
N PRO A 7 1.17 21.68 20.88
CA PRO A 7 -0.03 22.34 20.34
C PRO A 7 0.21 23.77 19.86
N THR A 8 1.02 24.54 20.61
CA THR A 8 1.39 25.91 20.21
C THR A 8 2.18 25.93 18.91
N ILE A 9 3.15 25.02 18.76
CA ILE A 9 3.95 24.91 17.53
C ILE A 9 3.03 24.64 16.33
N ARG A 10 2.09 23.71 16.46
CA ARG A 10 1.15 23.35 15.38
C ARG A 10 0.22 24.50 15.02
N THR A 11 -0.31 25.21 16.00
CA THR A 11 -1.14 26.39 15.77
C THR A 11 -0.36 27.46 15.00
N LEU A 12 0.88 27.75 15.41
CA LEU A 12 1.73 28.73 14.72
C LEU A 12 2.09 28.28 13.30
N GLN A 13 2.40 27.00 13.09
CA GLN A 13 2.67 26.45 11.75
C GLN A 13 1.46 26.61 10.82
N ARG A 14 0.24 26.38 11.34
CA ARG A 14 -0.98 26.60 10.56
C ARG A 14 -1.19 28.08 10.25
N LEU A 15 -1.07 28.96 11.24
CA LEU A 15 -1.24 30.39 11.05
C LEU A 15 -0.23 30.97 10.03
N ALA A 16 0.99 30.44 10.01
CA ALA A 16 2.03 30.86 9.07
C ALA A 16 1.72 30.56 7.59
N GLN A 17 0.70 29.75 7.31
CA GLN A 17 0.24 29.46 5.94
C GLN A 17 -0.65 30.54 5.34
N PHE A 18 -1.12 31.50 6.15
CA PHE A 18 -2.00 32.58 5.74
C PHE A 18 -1.27 33.93 5.70
N ALA A 19 -1.63 34.74 4.73
CA ALA A 19 -1.02 36.05 4.55
C ALA A 19 -1.39 37.05 5.64
N ASP A 20 -2.62 36.97 6.15
CA ASP A 20 -3.19 37.88 7.15
C ASP A 20 -4.34 37.24 7.94
N VAL A 21 -4.92 37.99 8.87
CA VAL A 21 -6.01 37.54 9.73
C VAL A 21 -7.30 37.29 8.95
N ASP A 22 -7.57 38.11 7.93
CA ASP A 22 -8.81 37.95 7.13
C ASP A 22 -8.77 36.65 6.33
N ALA A 23 -7.59 36.27 5.80
CA ALA A 23 -7.38 34.98 5.15
C ALA A 23 -7.59 33.79 6.12
N VAL A 24 -7.16 33.90 7.38
CA VAL A 24 -7.45 32.89 8.42
C VAL A 24 -8.95 32.76 8.65
N LEU A 25 -9.63 33.90 8.87
CA LEU A 25 -11.06 33.91 9.17
C LEU A 25 -11.89 33.33 8.01
N ALA A 26 -11.55 33.71 6.77
CA ALA A 26 -12.20 33.16 5.58
C ALA A 26 -12.03 31.65 5.44
N ALA A 27 -10.80 31.15 5.67
CA ALA A 27 -10.51 29.72 5.61
C ALA A 27 -11.28 28.93 6.67
N VAL A 28 -11.29 29.39 7.92
CA VAL A 28 -11.97 28.73 9.04
C VAL A 28 -13.49 28.75 8.88
N ALA A 29 -14.07 29.82 8.32
CA ALA A 29 -15.50 29.92 8.10
C ALA A 29 -16.05 28.86 7.13
N GLY A 30 -15.23 28.44 6.16
CA GLY A 30 -15.58 27.40 5.18
C GLY A 30 -15.17 25.98 5.58
N GLU A 31 -14.47 25.81 6.70
CA GLU A 31 -13.86 24.51 7.07
C GLU A 31 -14.87 23.60 7.77
N GLN A 32 -15.20 22.49 7.10
CA GLN A 32 -16.05 21.43 7.65
C GLN A 32 -15.51 20.06 7.24
N PRO A 33 -15.14 19.18 8.18
CA PRO A 33 -15.07 19.41 9.64
C PRO A 33 -13.95 20.39 10.04
N LEU A 34 -14.02 20.94 11.24
CA LEU A 34 -12.96 21.80 11.77
C LEU A 34 -11.61 21.07 11.81
N TRP A 35 -10.55 21.79 11.45
CA TRP A 35 -9.21 21.25 11.49
C TRP A 35 -8.81 20.77 12.89
N VAL A 36 -8.37 19.51 12.95
CA VAL A 36 -7.82 18.90 14.16
C VAL A 36 -6.43 18.38 13.81
N SER A 37 -5.45 18.69 14.63
CA SER A 37 -4.10 18.12 14.52
C SER A 37 -3.72 17.47 15.84
N SER A 38 -3.39 16.19 15.77
CA SER A 38 -3.01 15.41 16.95
C SER A 38 -1.88 14.46 16.59
N PRO A 39 -0.74 14.49 17.32
CA PRO A 39 0.33 13.52 17.06
C PRO A 39 -0.17 12.12 17.43
N ARG A 40 0.36 11.12 16.72
CA ARG A 40 0.21 9.72 17.05
C ARG A 40 1.54 9.15 17.48
N SER A 41 1.55 8.30 18.50
CA SER A 41 2.78 7.67 18.98
C SER A 41 2.82 6.18 18.66
N GLY A 42 4.04 5.68 18.48
CA GLY A 42 4.37 4.27 18.30
C GLY A 42 5.75 3.99 18.84
N LEU A 43 6.18 2.75 18.76
CA LEU A 43 7.51 2.30 19.18
C LEU A 43 8.40 2.10 17.95
N LEU A 44 9.57 2.73 17.93
CA LEU A 44 10.62 2.50 16.94
C LEU A 44 11.92 2.20 17.69
N ALA A 45 12.54 1.05 17.40
CA ALA A 45 13.70 0.55 18.13
C ALA A 45 13.50 0.57 19.67
N GLY A 46 12.32 0.19 20.13
CA GLY A 46 11.92 0.13 21.52
C GLY A 46 11.72 1.48 22.21
N LYS A 47 11.71 2.59 21.47
CA LYS A 47 11.49 3.95 22.00
C LYS A 47 10.18 4.54 21.48
N GLU A 48 9.46 5.26 22.33
CA GLU A 48 8.30 6.03 21.91
C GLU A 48 8.72 7.15 20.95
N VAL A 49 8.09 7.18 19.78
CA VAL A 49 8.25 8.22 18.75
C VAL A 49 6.89 8.76 18.40
N ARG A 50 6.80 10.06 18.07
CA ARG A 50 5.55 10.74 17.71
C ARG A 50 5.61 11.23 16.28
N TYR A 51 4.50 11.04 15.58
CA TYR A 51 4.34 11.36 14.17
C TYR A 51 3.14 12.28 13.95
N MET A 52 3.26 13.13 12.94
CA MET A 52 2.25 14.06 12.48
C MET A 52 1.57 13.54 11.22
N GLU A 53 0.46 14.17 10.85
CA GLU A 53 -0.41 13.78 9.74
C GLU A 53 0.31 13.64 8.38
N HIS A 54 1.39 14.38 8.17
CA HIS A 54 2.17 14.35 6.94
C HIS A 54 3.31 13.33 6.94
N GLU A 55 3.56 12.68 8.07
CA GLU A 55 4.64 11.71 8.21
C GLU A 55 4.17 10.28 7.91
N ALA A 56 5.04 9.50 7.28
CA ALA A 56 4.69 8.19 6.73
C ALA A 56 4.01 7.21 7.71
N PRO A 57 4.42 7.08 8.99
CA PRO A 57 3.79 6.14 9.92
C PRO A 57 2.40 6.56 10.43
N TYR A 58 1.99 7.82 10.20
CA TYR A 58 0.77 8.36 10.81
C TYR A 58 -0.49 7.58 10.45
N GLY A 59 -0.64 7.20 9.17
CA GLY A 59 -1.79 6.42 8.71
C GLY A 59 -1.88 5.05 9.36
N GLU A 60 -0.74 4.35 9.50
CA GLU A 60 -0.69 3.05 10.18
C GLU A 60 -1.06 3.18 11.66
N LEU A 61 -0.53 4.18 12.34
CA LEU A 61 -0.89 4.46 13.74
C LEU A 61 -2.37 4.86 13.88
N ALA A 62 -2.97 5.47 12.86
CA ALA A 62 -4.41 5.76 12.86
C ALA A 62 -5.25 4.49 12.77
N LEU A 63 -4.82 3.52 11.99
CA LEU A 63 -5.48 2.21 11.85
C LEU A 63 -5.34 1.37 13.12
N VAL A 64 -4.11 1.19 13.60
CA VAL A 64 -3.80 0.18 14.63
C VAL A 64 -4.07 0.69 16.05
N THR A 65 -3.82 1.98 16.30
CA THR A 65 -4.00 2.60 17.62
C THR A 65 -4.91 3.85 17.57
N PRO A 66 -6.17 3.70 17.13
CA PRO A 66 -7.10 4.83 16.98
C PRO A 66 -7.33 5.57 18.31
N ASN A 67 -7.12 4.89 19.46
CA ASN A 67 -7.20 5.44 20.81
C ASN A 67 -5.94 6.20 21.27
N GLY A 68 -4.90 6.29 20.41
CA GLY A 68 -3.66 7.01 20.70
C GLY A 68 -2.67 6.28 21.62
N ARG A 69 -2.90 5.01 21.99
CA ARG A 69 -1.92 4.23 22.75
C ARG A 69 -0.70 3.93 21.90
N GLY A 70 0.49 4.30 22.38
CA GLY A 70 1.75 4.20 21.65
C GLY A 70 2.43 2.83 21.70
N GLU A 71 1.69 1.74 21.64
CA GLU A 71 2.20 0.38 21.80
C GLU A 71 2.59 -0.31 20.48
N HIS A 72 2.19 0.27 19.32
CA HIS A 72 2.44 -0.31 18.02
C HIS A 72 3.92 -0.21 17.63
N VAL A 73 4.50 -1.35 17.21
CA VAL A 73 5.91 -1.46 16.80
C VAL A 73 6.03 -1.12 15.31
N LEU A 74 6.89 -0.14 15.00
CA LEU A 74 7.10 0.39 13.66
C LEU A 74 8.36 -0.18 12.98
N ASP A 75 9.05 -1.10 13.63
CA ASP A 75 10.25 -1.74 13.08
C ASP A 75 9.89 -2.67 11.90
N TRP A 76 10.69 -2.61 10.82
CA TRP A 76 10.38 -3.29 9.57
C TRP A 76 10.74 -4.79 9.58
N GLN A 77 11.93 -5.11 10.06
CA GLN A 77 12.47 -6.47 10.02
C GLN A 77 12.17 -7.21 11.32
N SER A 78 10.88 -7.38 11.61
CA SER A 78 10.41 -8.09 12.81
C SER A 78 10.40 -9.61 12.61
N GLU A 79 10.79 -10.36 13.62
CA GLU A 79 10.67 -11.83 13.63
C GLU A 79 9.19 -12.27 13.74
N THR A 80 8.37 -11.45 14.36
CA THR A 80 6.94 -11.69 14.50
C THR A 80 6.14 -10.83 13.52
N PRO A 81 4.99 -11.31 13.03
CA PRO A 81 4.15 -10.49 12.17
C PRO A 81 3.63 -9.25 12.90
N VAL A 82 3.54 -8.14 12.20
CA VAL A 82 2.93 -6.92 12.68
C VAL A 82 1.41 -7.05 12.51
N ALA A 83 0.66 -7.10 13.61
CA ALA A 83 -0.79 -7.12 13.58
C ALA A 83 -1.32 -5.71 13.23
N LEU A 84 -1.94 -5.56 12.06
CA LEU A 84 -2.60 -4.32 11.64
C LEU A 84 -4.06 -4.29 12.07
N LEU A 85 -4.75 -5.43 11.93
CA LEU A 85 -6.05 -5.71 12.51
C LEU A 85 -6.04 -7.13 13.09
N LYS A 86 -7.14 -7.54 13.72
CA LYS A 86 -7.30 -8.91 14.26
C LYS A 86 -7.12 -9.97 13.17
N ASN A 87 -7.56 -9.67 11.95
CA ASN A 87 -7.58 -10.54 10.77
C ASN A 87 -6.59 -10.12 9.66
N VAL A 88 -5.74 -9.12 9.90
CA VAL A 88 -4.74 -8.64 8.93
C VAL A 88 -3.39 -8.51 9.61
N GLN A 89 -2.41 -9.22 9.08
CA GLN A 89 -1.03 -9.20 9.54
C GLN A 89 -0.10 -8.83 8.39
N ARG A 90 0.99 -8.13 8.70
CA ARG A 90 2.07 -7.79 7.77
C ARG A 90 3.39 -8.41 8.20
N LEU A 91 4.12 -8.97 7.25
CA LEU A 91 5.54 -9.31 7.37
C LEU A 91 6.30 -8.65 6.23
N THR A 92 7.38 -7.93 6.55
CA THR A 92 8.18 -7.27 5.52
C THR A 92 9.38 -8.13 5.17
N ALA A 93 9.56 -8.40 3.88
CA ALA A 93 10.69 -9.19 3.38
C ALA A 93 12.01 -8.44 3.54
N PRO A 94 13.15 -9.14 3.76
CA PRO A 94 14.46 -8.53 4.00
C PRO A 94 15.14 -8.12 2.69
N ASN A 95 14.44 -7.37 1.83
CA ASN A 95 14.93 -6.88 0.55
C ASN A 95 14.89 -5.33 0.46
N PRO A 96 15.44 -4.59 1.45
CA PRO A 96 15.43 -3.14 1.41
C PRO A 96 16.24 -2.60 0.24
N GLY A 97 15.76 -1.53 -0.40
CA GLY A 97 16.42 -0.95 -1.57
C GLY A 97 15.73 0.31 -2.06
N VAL A 98 16.32 0.91 -3.09
CA VAL A 98 15.77 2.15 -3.70
C VAL A 98 14.36 1.92 -4.25
N MET A 99 14.08 0.72 -4.79
CA MET A 99 12.79 0.37 -5.36
C MET A 99 11.80 -0.16 -4.34
N THR A 100 12.29 -0.83 -3.32
CA THR A 100 11.48 -1.55 -2.31
C THR A 100 11.40 -0.82 -0.97
N GLY A 101 12.08 0.32 -0.82
CA GLY A 101 12.12 1.04 0.45
C GLY A 101 12.62 0.15 1.59
N PRO A 102 11.82 -0.07 2.65
CA PRO A 102 12.20 -0.95 3.78
C PRO A 102 12.16 -2.44 3.44
N GLY A 103 11.57 -2.81 2.32
CA GLY A 103 11.33 -4.17 1.85
C GLY A 103 9.90 -4.33 1.35
N THR A 104 9.58 -5.51 0.80
CA THR A 104 8.24 -5.83 0.29
C THR A 104 7.36 -6.32 1.44
N ASN A 105 6.19 -5.72 1.59
CA ASN A 105 5.17 -6.13 2.54
C ASN A 105 4.38 -7.32 2.00
N SER A 106 4.50 -8.46 2.65
CA SER A 106 3.60 -9.59 2.49
C SER A 106 2.48 -9.49 3.52
N TYR A 107 1.23 -9.75 3.12
CA TYR A 107 0.09 -9.70 4.03
C TYR A 107 -0.54 -11.08 4.21
N LEU A 108 -1.03 -11.34 5.41
CA LEU A 108 -1.89 -12.46 5.73
C LEU A 108 -3.27 -11.92 6.11
N VAL A 109 -4.30 -12.36 5.39
CA VAL A 109 -5.71 -12.02 5.64
C VAL A 109 -6.45 -13.27 6.03
N GLY A 110 -7.06 -13.27 7.21
CA GLY A 110 -7.75 -14.43 7.78
C GLY A 110 -7.56 -14.56 9.29
N ASP A 111 -7.97 -15.69 9.82
CA ASP A 111 -7.80 -16.06 11.21
C ASP A 111 -7.68 -17.60 11.37
N PRO A 112 -7.37 -18.12 12.58
CA PRO A 112 -7.22 -19.56 12.78
C PRO A 112 -8.45 -20.41 12.43
N GLY A 113 -9.66 -19.82 12.42
CA GLY A 113 -10.90 -20.52 12.09
C GLY A 113 -11.17 -20.59 10.59
N THR A 114 -10.65 -19.64 9.80
CA THR A 114 -10.86 -19.57 8.35
C THR A 114 -9.66 -20.07 7.56
N GLY A 115 -8.46 -20.10 8.16
CA GLY A 115 -7.18 -20.12 7.46
C GLY A 115 -6.88 -18.75 6.85
N TYR A 116 -5.84 -18.65 6.02
CA TYR A 116 -5.30 -17.40 5.56
C TYR A 116 -5.16 -17.31 4.03
N ILE A 117 -5.37 -16.11 3.52
CA ILE A 117 -4.91 -15.69 2.19
C ILE A 117 -3.55 -14.99 2.40
N ALA A 118 -2.51 -15.45 1.71
CA ALA A 118 -1.22 -14.77 1.65
C ALA A 118 -1.17 -13.88 0.39
N ILE A 119 -0.91 -12.60 0.57
CA ILE A 119 -0.78 -11.62 -0.53
C ILE A 119 0.68 -11.26 -0.66
N ASP A 120 1.20 -11.32 -1.88
CA ASP A 120 2.59 -11.03 -2.25
C ASP A 120 3.61 -11.74 -1.33
N PRO A 121 3.89 -13.03 -1.53
CA PRO A 121 4.86 -13.75 -0.70
C PRO A 121 6.28 -13.18 -0.77
N GLY A 122 6.51 -12.22 -1.66
CA GLY A 122 7.77 -11.51 -1.78
C GLY A 122 8.80 -12.24 -2.65
N PRO A 123 10.09 -11.89 -2.48
CA PRO A 123 11.18 -12.57 -3.17
C PRO A 123 11.31 -14.02 -2.68
N GLN A 124 12.07 -14.82 -3.42
CA GLN A 124 12.37 -16.19 -3.00
C GLN A 124 13.38 -16.22 -1.85
N ASP A 125 12.93 -15.78 -0.66
CA ASP A 125 13.69 -15.80 0.58
C ASP A 125 13.11 -16.85 1.54
N ALA A 126 13.87 -17.91 1.80
CA ALA A 126 13.41 -19.07 2.58
C ALA A 126 13.01 -18.68 4.03
N ALA A 127 13.75 -17.76 4.66
CA ALA A 127 13.49 -17.35 6.04
C ALA A 127 12.19 -16.50 6.11
N HIS A 128 11.97 -15.62 5.13
CA HIS A 128 10.74 -14.85 5.02
C HIS A 128 9.52 -15.74 4.80
N LEU A 129 9.62 -16.70 3.87
CA LEU A 129 8.53 -17.63 3.57
C LEU A 129 8.22 -18.54 4.77
N GLU A 130 9.23 -18.97 5.52
CA GLU A 130 9.02 -19.74 6.76
C GLU A 130 8.30 -18.89 7.83
N ARG A 131 8.65 -17.61 7.98
CA ARG A 131 7.93 -16.69 8.87
C ARG A 131 6.48 -16.51 8.47
N LEU A 132 6.19 -16.32 7.19
CA LEU A 132 4.81 -16.26 6.66
C LEU A 132 4.02 -17.53 6.98
N TRP A 133 4.61 -18.69 6.70
CA TRP A 133 3.99 -19.98 6.98
C TRP A 133 3.69 -20.17 8.47
N ARG A 134 4.64 -19.85 9.35
CA ARG A 134 4.48 -19.91 10.81
C ARG A 134 3.41 -18.92 11.31
N ALA A 135 3.40 -17.70 10.81
CA ALA A 135 2.43 -16.67 11.17
C ALA A 135 1.00 -17.08 10.83
N ALA A 136 0.80 -17.82 9.73
CA ALA A 136 -0.47 -18.39 9.34
C ALA A 136 -0.82 -19.72 10.10
N GLY A 137 0.01 -20.14 11.06
CA GLY A 137 -0.15 -21.45 11.70
C GLY A 137 -0.10 -22.63 10.72
N GLY A 138 0.57 -22.45 9.59
CA GLY A 138 0.68 -23.42 8.51
C GLY A 138 -0.59 -23.55 7.65
N ASP A 139 -1.65 -22.77 7.89
CA ASP A 139 -2.94 -22.89 7.22
C ASP A 139 -3.18 -21.77 6.18
N ILE A 140 -2.29 -21.72 5.17
CA ILE A 140 -2.47 -20.85 4.01
C ILE A 140 -3.37 -21.58 3.00
N ARG A 141 -4.51 -20.98 2.67
CA ARG A 141 -5.53 -21.55 1.78
C ARG A 141 -5.44 -21.04 0.35
N ILE A 142 -4.97 -19.80 0.18
CA ILE A 142 -4.84 -19.13 -1.11
C ILE A 142 -3.56 -18.27 -1.06
N ILE A 143 -2.84 -18.22 -2.16
CA ILE A 143 -1.71 -17.30 -2.37
C ILE A 143 -2.10 -16.38 -3.52
N VAL A 144 -2.01 -15.06 -3.33
CA VAL A 144 -2.32 -14.07 -4.35
C VAL A 144 -1.07 -13.24 -4.62
N CYS A 145 -0.71 -13.08 -5.90
CA CYS A 145 0.31 -12.13 -6.32
C CYS A 145 -0.37 -10.95 -7.00
N THR A 146 -0.08 -9.74 -6.52
CA THR A 146 -0.64 -8.51 -7.09
C THR A 146 -0.15 -8.27 -8.50
N HIS A 147 1.12 -8.58 -8.77
CA HIS A 147 1.74 -8.51 -10.08
C HIS A 147 3.03 -9.36 -10.15
N SER A 148 3.68 -9.34 -11.30
CA SER A 148 4.77 -10.28 -11.63
C SER A 148 6.18 -9.84 -11.25
N HIS A 149 6.38 -8.67 -10.64
CA HIS A 149 7.73 -8.20 -10.33
C HIS A 149 8.50 -9.12 -9.38
N PRO A 150 9.86 -9.10 -9.43
CA PRO A 150 10.71 -10.06 -8.74
C PRO A 150 10.65 -10.02 -7.22
N ASP A 151 10.14 -8.96 -6.67
CA ASP A 151 9.99 -8.78 -5.22
C ASP A 151 8.57 -9.12 -4.70
N HIS A 152 7.64 -9.54 -5.57
CA HIS A 152 6.26 -9.91 -5.22
C HIS A 152 5.93 -11.38 -5.45
N SER A 153 6.20 -11.90 -6.65
CA SER A 153 5.68 -13.20 -7.09
C SER A 153 6.61 -14.40 -6.89
N PRO A 154 7.96 -14.28 -6.86
CA PRO A 154 8.84 -15.46 -6.85
C PRO A 154 8.71 -16.35 -5.61
N GLY A 155 8.28 -15.79 -4.47
CA GLY A 155 8.03 -16.55 -3.25
C GLY A 155 6.79 -17.46 -3.31
N ALA A 156 5.90 -17.28 -4.30
CA ALA A 156 4.61 -17.99 -4.35
C ALA A 156 4.75 -19.50 -4.49
N ALA A 157 5.51 -19.99 -5.46
CA ALA A 157 5.70 -21.43 -5.69
C ALA A 157 6.45 -22.13 -4.54
N PRO A 158 7.54 -21.57 -3.98
CA PRO A 158 8.17 -22.11 -2.77
C PRO A 158 7.24 -22.15 -1.56
N LEU A 159 6.44 -21.09 -1.30
CA LEU A 159 5.48 -21.08 -0.20
C LEU A 159 4.39 -22.14 -0.39
N GLN A 160 3.87 -22.27 -1.61
CA GLN A 160 2.89 -23.30 -1.97
C GLN A 160 3.46 -24.71 -1.71
N ALA A 161 4.70 -24.98 -2.12
CA ALA A 161 5.36 -26.26 -1.90
C ALA A 161 5.58 -26.52 -0.40
N MET A 162 5.95 -25.50 0.37
CA MET A 162 6.13 -25.59 1.82
C MET A 162 4.82 -26.01 2.52
N VAL A 163 3.70 -25.35 2.19
CA VAL A 163 2.39 -25.70 2.76
C VAL A 163 2.02 -27.16 2.47
N ALA A 164 2.20 -27.61 1.23
CA ALA A 164 1.92 -28.98 0.82
C ALA A 164 2.84 -30.01 1.51
N ALA A 165 4.13 -29.70 1.67
CA ALA A 165 5.09 -30.56 2.35
C ALA A 165 4.76 -30.81 3.83
N HIS A 166 4.00 -29.90 4.46
CA HIS A 166 3.55 -30.02 5.85
C HIS A 166 2.14 -30.65 5.98
N GLY A 167 1.67 -31.35 4.95
CA GLY A 167 0.45 -32.16 5.00
C GLY A 167 -0.86 -31.36 4.85
N ARG A 168 -0.79 -30.08 4.47
CA ARG A 168 -1.99 -29.30 4.12
C ARG A 168 -2.29 -29.43 2.63
N ALA A 169 -3.53 -29.13 2.23
CA ALA A 169 -3.88 -29.02 0.83
C ALA A 169 -3.00 -27.95 0.17
N ARG A 170 -2.52 -28.23 -1.03
CA ARG A 170 -1.72 -27.29 -1.82
C ARG A 170 -2.57 -26.04 -2.14
N PRO A 171 -2.24 -24.84 -1.63
CA PRO A 171 -3.01 -23.64 -1.90
C PRO A 171 -2.83 -23.23 -3.37
N PRO A 172 -3.90 -22.80 -4.09
CA PRO A 172 -3.73 -22.25 -5.43
C PRO A 172 -2.96 -20.94 -5.39
N VAL A 173 -2.07 -20.75 -6.36
CA VAL A 173 -1.43 -19.45 -6.63
C VAL A 173 -2.27 -18.72 -7.67
N LEU A 174 -2.80 -17.56 -7.27
CA LEU A 174 -3.68 -16.70 -8.05
C LEU A 174 -2.99 -15.38 -8.40
N GLY A 175 -3.37 -14.79 -9.52
CA GLY A 175 -2.87 -13.52 -10.02
C GLY A 175 -3.24 -13.38 -11.50
N LEU A 176 -2.72 -12.37 -12.16
CA LEU A 176 -2.78 -12.27 -13.61
C LEU A 176 -1.45 -12.72 -14.22
N PRO A 177 -1.45 -13.51 -15.30
CA PRO A 177 -0.22 -13.92 -15.97
C PRO A 177 0.51 -12.69 -16.53
N SER A 178 1.84 -12.77 -16.57
CA SER A 178 2.66 -11.74 -17.20
C SER A 178 2.25 -11.56 -18.66
N GLN A 179 2.19 -10.31 -19.11
CA GLN A 179 1.95 -9.96 -20.50
C GLN A 179 3.25 -10.08 -21.30
N PRO A 180 3.18 -10.13 -22.65
CA PRO A 180 4.37 -10.16 -23.51
C PRO A 180 5.31 -8.95 -23.32
N THR A 181 4.81 -7.86 -22.74
CA THR A 181 5.55 -6.64 -22.38
C THR A 181 6.41 -6.80 -21.14
N ALA A 182 6.13 -7.81 -20.30
CA ALA A 182 6.86 -8.03 -19.07
C ALA A 182 8.33 -8.41 -19.33
N ARG A 183 9.22 -7.88 -18.51
CA ARG A 183 10.66 -8.16 -18.59
C ARG A 183 10.94 -9.65 -18.29
N ALA A 184 12.06 -10.16 -18.81
CA ALA A 184 12.43 -11.58 -18.68
C ALA A 184 12.51 -12.05 -17.20
N HIS A 185 12.89 -11.17 -16.29
CA HIS A 185 12.97 -11.48 -14.86
C HIS A 185 11.65 -11.26 -14.10
N SER A 186 10.59 -10.82 -14.77
CA SER A 186 9.25 -10.58 -14.23
C SER A 186 8.21 -11.53 -14.83
N GLN A 187 8.63 -12.78 -15.15
CA GLN A 187 7.72 -13.78 -15.70
C GLN A 187 6.97 -14.50 -14.58
N PHE A 188 5.65 -14.51 -14.68
CA PHE A 188 4.76 -15.14 -13.70
C PHE A 188 3.60 -15.84 -14.39
N THR A 189 3.36 -17.06 -13.99
CA THR A 189 2.24 -17.88 -14.45
C THR A 189 1.52 -18.41 -13.21
N PRO A 190 0.32 -17.90 -12.88
CA PRO A 190 -0.48 -18.41 -11.78
C PRO A 190 -1.08 -19.79 -12.08
N ASP A 191 -1.45 -20.55 -11.06
CA ASP A 191 -2.25 -21.78 -11.22
C ASP A 191 -3.62 -21.45 -11.87
N ARG A 192 -4.17 -20.27 -11.56
CA ARG A 192 -5.39 -19.73 -12.16
C ARG A 192 -5.34 -18.21 -12.25
N ALA A 193 -5.71 -17.68 -13.40
CA ALA A 193 -5.85 -16.23 -13.57
C ALA A 193 -7.06 -15.69 -12.83
N LEU A 194 -6.87 -14.53 -12.18
CA LEU A 194 -7.93 -13.75 -11.54
C LEU A 194 -8.79 -13.04 -12.59
N GLN A 195 -10.02 -12.70 -12.19
CA GLN A 195 -10.91 -11.86 -12.97
C GLN A 195 -11.18 -10.53 -12.24
N ASN A 196 -11.39 -9.45 -12.99
CA ASN A 196 -11.78 -8.19 -12.39
C ASN A 196 -13.15 -8.35 -11.68
N ASN A 197 -13.27 -7.81 -10.47
CA ASN A 197 -14.42 -7.93 -9.57
C ASN A 197 -14.66 -9.36 -9.02
N GLU A 198 -13.75 -10.30 -9.23
CA GLU A 198 -13.83 -11.61 -8.59
C GLU A 198 -13.74 -11.48 -7.07
N LEU A 199 -14.50 -12.33 -6.36
CA LEU A 199 -14.47 -12.40 -4.90
C LEU A 199 -13.73 -13.67 -4.46
N LEU A 200 -12.67 -13.48 -3.68
CA LEU A 200 -11.94 -14.54 -3.01
C LEU A 200 -12.40 -14.58 -1.56
N THR A 201 -13.06 -15.65 -1.15
CA THR A 201 -13.71 -15.72 0.16
C THR A 201 -13.16 -16.88 0.98
N LEU A 202 -12.76 -16.60 2.22
CA LEU A 202 -12.53 -17.57 3.27
C LEU A 202 -13.71 -17.53 4.25
N THR A 203 -14.18 -18.69 4.64
CA THR A 203 -15.28 -18.84 5.61
C THR A 203 -14.87 -19.82 6.69
N GLY A 204 -15.21 -19.53 7.92
CA GLY A 204 -14.94 -20.37 9.09
C GLY A 204 -15.97 -20.18 10.19
N GLN A 205 -15.72 -20.83 11.31
CA GLN A 205 -16.56 -20.74 12.51
C GLN A 205 -15.77 -20.12 13.66
N ALA A 206 -16.40 -19.21 14.38
CA ALA A 206 -15.92 -18.66 15.63
C ALA A 206 -16.95 -18.89 16.73
N PRO A 207 -16.58 -18.68 18.00
CA PRO A 207 -17.53 -18.78 19.11
C PRO A 207 -18.79 -17.93 18.92
N ASP A 208 -18.66 -16.80 18.28
CA ASP A 208 -19.73 -15.80 18.06
C ASP A 208 -20.49 -15.97 16.73
N GLY A 209 -20.19 -17.05 15.97
CA GLY A 209 -20.86 -17.35 14.70
C GLY A 209 -19.92 -17.57 13.52
N GLN A 210 -20.47 -17.45 12.32
CA GLN A 210 -19.68 -17.58 11.08
C GLN A 210 -18.82 -16.35 10.86
N ILE A 211 -17.54 -16.57 10.53
CA ILE A 211 -16.59 -15.52 10.10
C ILE A 211 -16.37 -15.65 8.60
N THR A 212 -16.26 -14.52 7.95
CA THR A 212 -15.98 -14.43 6.50
C THR A 212 -14.96 -13.32 6.25
N HIS A 213 -14.01 -13.61 5.36
CA HIS A 213 -13.07 -12.63 4.83
C HIS A 213 -13.15 -12.65 3.30
N THR A 214 -13.51 -11.54 2.70
CA THR A 214 -13.76 -11.42 1.26
C THR A 214 -12.84 -10.38 0.64
N LEU A 215 -11.93 -10.83 -0.21
CA LEU A 215 -11.09 -9.96 -1.04
C LEU A 215 -11.73 -9.82 -2.43
N GLN A 216 -12.11 -8.59 -2.80
CA GLN A 216 -12.54 -8.26 -4.15
C GLN A 216 -11.32 -7.86 -4.99
N VAL A 217 -11.18 -8.51 -6.14
CA VAL A 217 -10.10 -8.25 -7.09
C VAL A 217 -10.43 -7.02 -7.93
N VAL A 218 -9.49 -6.11 -8.06
CA VAL A 218 -9.59 -4.91 -8.90
C VAL A 218 -8.42 -4.88 -9.86
N HIS A 219 -8.66 -5.05 -11.16
CA HIS A 219 -7.61 -4.95 -12.16
C HIS A 219 -7.17 -3.50 -12.32
N THR A 220 -5.90 -3.23 -12.02
CA THR A 220 -5.29 -1.89 -11.97
C THR A 220 -3.99 -1.85 -12.79
N PRO A 221 -4.06 -2.00 -14.12
CA PRO A 221 -2.87 -1.89 -14.96
C PRO A 221 -2.26 -0.49 -14.87
N GLY A 222 -0.99 -0.38 -15.20
CA GLY A 222 -0.28 0.90 -15.26
C GLY A 222 1.13 0.84 -14.70
N HIS A 223 1.33 0.34 -13.47
CA HIS A 223 2.66 -0.01 -12.97
C HIS A 223 3.21 -1.25 -13.66
N ALA A 224 2.39 -2.28 -13.74
CA ALA A 224 2.58 -3.47 -14.56
C ALA A 224 1.24 -3.78 -15.25
N ALA A 225 1.26 -4.36 -16.45
CA ALA A 225 0.06 -4.66 -17.21
C ALA A 225 -0.83 -5.71 -16.51
N ASN A 226 -0.23 -6.58 -15.70
CA ASN A 226 -0.92 -7.63 -14.92
C ASN A 226 -1.18 -7.27 -13.47
N HIS A 227 -1.16 -5.99 -13.11
CA HIS A 227 -1.33 -5.55 -11.72
C HIS A 227 -2.79 -5.63 -11.26
N VAL A 228 -3.01 -6.08 -10.02
CA VAL A 228 -4.29 -6.05 -9.32
C VAL A 228 -4.15 -5.43 -7.93
N CYS A 229 -5.15 -4.67 -7.51
CA CYS A 229 -5.40 -4.33 -6.12
C CYS A 229 -6.45 -5.28 -5.54
N LEU A 230 -6.52 -5.37 -4.21
CA LEU A 230 -7.47 -6.23 -3.51
C LEU A 230 -8.19 -5.41 -2.44
N LEU A 231 -9.53 -5.42 -2.45
CA LEU A 231 -10.34 -4.76 -1.42
C LEU A 231 -10.85 -5.81 -0.42
N LEU A 232 -10.46 -5.70 0.84
CA LEU A 232 -11.07 -6.44 1.95
C LEU A 232 -12.38 -5.76 2.32
N ARG A 233 -13.49 -6.40 1.94
CA ARG A 233 -14.82 -5.77 1.96
C ARG A 233 -15.35 -5.52 3.35
N GLU A 234 -15.11 -6.44 4.28
CA GLU A 234 -15.61 -6.38 5.65
C GLU A 234 -15.00 -5.23 6.46
N ASP A 235 -13.73 -4.91 6.18
CA ASP A 235 -12.97 -3.90 6.92
C ASP A 235 -12.75 -2.60 6.14
N GLY A 236 -13.12 -2.54 4.85
CA GLY A 236 -12.88 -1.37 4.00
C GLY A 236 -11.38 -1.06 3.84
N LEU A 237 -10.55 -2.09 3.63
CA LEU A 237 -9.09 -1.95 3.45
C LEU A 237 -8.68 -2.26 2.01
N LEU A 238 -7.86 -1.42 1.42
CA LEU A 238 -7.33 -1.60 0.07
C LEU A 238 -5.87 -2.03 0.10
N PHE A 239 -5.56 -3.25 -0.32
CA PHE A 239 -4.20 -3.70 -0.62
C PHE A 239 -3.85 -3.22 -2.02
N SER A 240 -2.93 -2.28 -2.13
CA SER A 240 -2.66 -1.58 -3.36
C SER A 240 -1.51 -2.16 -4.19
N GLY A 241 -0.82 -3.21 -3.71
CA GLY A 241 0.42 -3.62 -4.37
C GLY A 241 1.34 -2.43 -4.56
N ASP A 242 1.85 -2.26 -5.77
CA ASP A 242 2.70 -1.13 -6.15
C ASP A 242 1.96 0.01 -6.84
N HIS A 243 0.62 -0.02 -6.84
CA HIS A 243 -0.16 1.05 -7.48
C HIS A 243 -0.18 2.35 -6.67
N VAL A 244 -0.28 2.26 -5.34
CA VAL A 244 -0.20 3.38 -4.40
C VAL A 244 0.77 3.01 -3.29
N LEU A 245 1.87 3.76 -3.14
CA LEU A 245 2.94 3.50 -2.17
C LEU A 245 3.01 4.61 -1.12
N ASN A 246 3.61 4.30 0.03
CA ASN A 246 3.90 5.28 1.08
C ASN A 246 5.41 5.55 1.15
N GLY A 247 5.78 6.83 1.08
CA GLY A 247 7.19 7.27 1.15
C GLY A 247 7.94 7.24 -0.18
N SER A 248 7.34 6.69 -1.24
CA SER A 248 7.90 6.69 -2.59
C SER A 248 6.81 6.89 -3.65
N THR A 249 7.23 7.18 -4.87
CA THR A 249 6.33 7.30 -6.01
C THR A 249 6.47 6.06 -6.89
N THR A 250 5.35 5.42 -7.21
CA THR A 250 5.31 4.25 -8.09
C THR A 250 6.06 4.49 -9.41
N VAL A 251 6.89 3.56 -9.81
CA VAL A 251 7.57 3.60 -11.10
C VAL A 251 6.63 3.10 -12.19
N ILE A 252 6.58 3.83 -13.31
CA ILE A 252 5.84 3.44 -14.52
C ILE A 252 6.87 3.30 -15.63
N ASP A 253 7.22 2.07 -15.94
CA ASP A 253 8.34 1.74 -16.83
C ASP A 253 7.87 0.99 -18.08
N PRO A 254 7.81 1.68 -19.25
CA PRO A 254 7.46 1.03 -20.51
C PRO A 254 8.44 -0.09 -20.88
N PRO A 255 8.01 -1.12 -21.64
CA PRO A 255 6.68 -1.24 -22.28
C PRO A 255 5.60 -1.85 -21.39
N ASP A 256 5.91 -2.43 -20.22
CA ASP A 256 4.92 -3.08 -19.34
C ASP A 256 4.13 -2.04 -18.55
N GLY A 257 4.78 -0.98 -18.09
CA GLY A 257 4.15 0.16 -17.46
C GLY A 257 3.51 1.12 -18.49
N ASN A 258 2.33 1.68 -18.15
CA ASN A 258 1.59 2.62 -18.97
C ASN A 258 0.97 3.73 -18.11
N MET A 259 1.32 4.99 -18.39
CA MET A 259 0.86 6.13 -17.59
C MET A 259 -0.64 6.41 -17.74
N ALA A 260 -1.21 6.22 -18.92
CA ALA A 260 -2.66 6.42 -19.13
C ALA A 260 -3.45 5.38 -18.35
N ASP A 261 -3.09 4.09 -18.48
CA ASP A 261 -3.72 3.01 -17.71
C ASP A 261 -3.57 3.22 -16.20
N TYR A 262 -2.41 3.76 -15.77
CA TYR A 262 -2.16 4.08 -14.36
C TYR A 262 -3.11 5.15 -13.83
N LEU A 263 -3.29 6.24 -14.57
CA LEU A 263 -4.22 7.31 -14.19
C LEU A 263 -5.67 6.84 -14.18
N ASP A 264 -6.08 6.06 -15.19
CA ASP A 264 -7.42 5.45 -15.25
C ASP A 264 -7.65 4.47 -14.08
N SER A 265 -6.62 3.76 -13.68
CA SER A 265 -6.67 2.87 -12.50
C SER A 265 -6.79 3.64 -11.19
N LEU A 266 -6.13 4.79 -11.06
CA LEU A 266 -6.31 5.68 -9.89
C LEU A 266 -7.74 6.21 -9.81
N ASP A 267 -8.35 6.61 -10.94
CA ASP A 267 -9.74 7.08 -10.97
C ASP A 267 -10.74 5.97 -10.58
N ARG A 268 -10.49 4.72 -11.03
CA ARG A 268 -11.29 3.55 -10.61
C ARG A 268 -11.13 3.25 -9.12
N LEU A 269 -9.91 3.36 -8.58
CA LEU A 269 -9.67 3.14 -7.15
C LEU A 269 -10.31 4.22 -6.28
N ASP A 270 -10.32 5.50 -6.71
CA ASP A 270 -11.03 6.56 -5.98
C ASP A 270 -12.53 6.30 -5.91
N ALA A 271 -13.14 5.90 -7.04
CA ALA A 271 -14.55 5.53 -7.10
C ALA A 271 -14.87 4.32 -6.19
N LEU A 272 -14.04 3.28 -6.23
CA LEU A 272 -14.18 2.10 -5.38
C LEU A 272 -14.05 2.47 -3.89
N CYS A 273 -13.09 3.30 -3.54
CA CYS A 273 -12.91 3.77 -2.16
C CYS A 273 -14.13 4.56 -1.67
N ALA A 274 -14.74 5.38 -2.54
CA ALA A 274 -15.97 6.10 -2.21
C ALA A 274 -17.15 5.15 -2.00
N GLU A 275 -17.31 4.15 -2.87
CA GLU A 275 -18.42 3.18 -2.81
C GLU A 275 -18.36 2.31 -1.54
N HIS A 276 -17.15 1.89 -1.14
CA HIS A 276 -16.94 0.97 -0.03
C HIS A 276 -16.44 1.62 1.26
N ASN A 277 -16.43 2.96 1.35
CA ASN A 277 -15.93 3.72 2.51
C ASN A 277 -14.52 3.29 2.94
N VAL A 278 -13.60 3.17 1.99
CA VAL A 278 -12.21 2.80 2.25
C VAL A 278 -11.45 3.99 2.79
N ASP A 279 -10.96 3.89 4.02
CA ASP A 279 -10.16 4.93 4.67
C ASP A 279 -8.65 4.62 4.65
N PHE A 280 -8.25 3.34 4.48
CA PHE A 280 -6.86 2.93 4.58
C PHE A 280 -6.40 2.13 3.37
N ILE A 281 -5.17 2.43 2.93
CA ILE A 281 -4.46 1.69 1.88
C ILE A 281 -3.25 0.98 2.49
N LEU A 282 -3.13 -0.31 2.22
CA LEU A 282 -2.05 -1.19 2.63
C LEU A 282 -1.12 -1.43 1.43
N PRO A 283 0.00 -0.68 1.32
CA PRO A 283 0.88 -0.75 0.15
C PRO A 283 1.87 -1.91 0.25
N ALA A 284 2.38 -2.36 -0.89
CA ALA A 284 3.45 -3.35 -0.89
C ALA A 284 4.80 -2.78 -0.37
N HIS A 285 4.97 -1.46 -0.36
CA HIS A 285 6.14 -0.81 0.23
C HIS A 285 5.74 0.36 1.12
N GLY A 286 6.34 0.45 2.32
CA GLY A 286 6.08 1.51 3.28
C GLY A 286 4.92 1.21 4.24
N TYR A 287 4.60 2.19 5.08
CA TYR A 287 3.53 2.12 6.08
C TYR A 287 2.14 2.25 5.46
N VAL A 288 1.12 1.83 6.18
CA VAL A 288 -0.28 2.05 5.79
C VAL A 288 -0.57 3.54 5.61
N LEU A 289 -1.28 3.90 4.53
CA LEU A 289 -1.77 5.25 4.30
C LEU A 289 -3.19 5.38 4.87
N GLY A 290 -3.44 6.47 5.58
CA GLY A 290 -4.80 6.91 5.91
C GLY A 290 -5.36 7.84 4.83
N GLU A 291 -6.65 8.18 4.95
CA GLU A 291 -7.33 9.07 4.00
C GLU A 291 -7.16 8.62 2.54
N ALA A 292 -7.54 7.36 2.27
CA ALA A 292 -7.26 6.67 1.01
C ALA A 292 -7.56 7.51 -0.24
N ARG A 293 -8.75 8.12 -0.31
CA ARG A 293 -9.14 8.97 -1.44
C ARG A 293 -8.26 10.21 -1.59
N ALA A 294 -7.91 10.86 -0.48
CA ALA A 294 -7.02 12.01 -0.52
C ALA A 294 -5.60 11.61 -0.95
N ALA A 295 -5.11 10.43 -0.54
CA ALA A 295 -3.83 9.89 -0.98
C ALA A 295 -3.81 9.62 -2.49
N ILE A 296 -4.86 8.99 -3.03
CA ILE A 296 -5.04 8.74 -4.47
C ILE A 296 -5.09 10.07 -5.25
N ALA A 297 -5.89 11.03 -4.79
CA ALA A 297 -6.02 12.33 -5.44
C ALA A 297 -4.69 13.11 -5.46
N ARG A 298 -3.93 13.11 -4.36
CA ARG A 298 -2.59 13.72 -4.30
C ARG A 298 -1.62 13.08 -5.29
N LEU A 299 -1.62 11.75 -5.37
CA LEU A 299 -0.76 11.01 -6.30
C LEU A 299 -1.11 11.34 -7.75
N ARG A 300 -2.40 11.34 -8.10
CA ARG A 300 -2.88 11.71 -9.44
C ARG A 300 -2.49 13.14 -9.80
N ALA A 301 -2.73 14.09 -8.91
CA ALA A 301 -2.37 15.49 -9.12
C ALA A 301 -0.86 15.67 -9.32
N HIS A 302 -0.04 14.96 -8.55
CA HIS A 302 1.42 14.96 -8.70
C HIS A 302 1.84 14.47 -10.10
N ARG A 303 1.24 13.37 -10.62
CA ARG A 303 1.53 12.86 -11.97
C ARG A 303 1.19 13.86 -13.05
N LEU A 304 -0.01 14.44 -13.01
CA LEU A 304 -0.46 15.44 -13.98
C LEU A 304 0.38 16.72 -13.92
N ALA A 305 0.80 17.15 -12.74
CA ALA A 305 1.69 18.30 -12.59
C ALA A 305 3.08 18.05 -13.22
N ARG A 306 3.60 16.82 -13.10
CA ARG A 306 4.86 16.44 -13.76
C ARG A 306 4.72 16.39 -15.28
N GLU A 307 3.62 15.82 -15.78
CA GLU A 307 3.32 15.82 -17.22
C GLU A 307 3.23 17.24 -17.77
N ALA A 308 2.53 18.14 -17.08
CA ALA A 308 2.41 19.53 -17.47
C ALA A 308 3.78 20.25 -17.57
N LYS A 309 4.71 19.96 -16.64
CA LYS A 309 6.08 20.51 -16.70
C LYS A 309 6.84 20.02 -17.95
N VAL A 310 6.75 18.73 -18.24
CA VAL A 310 7.39 18.15 -19.43
C VAL A 310 6.79 18.75 -20.70
N LEU A 311 5.47 18.87 -20.77
CA LEU A 311 4.78 19.48 -21.91
C LEU A 311 5.20 20.95 -22.11
N ALA A 312 5.28 21.71 -21.02
CA ALA A 312 5.77 23.11 -21.07
C ALA A 312 7.21 23.21 -21.59
N ALA A 313 8.09 22.31 -21.15
CA ALA A 313 9.48 22.26 -21.63
C ALA A 313 9.56 21.94 -23.14
N LEU A 314 8.76 20.96 -23.61
CA LEU A 314 8.66 20.63 -25.04
C LEU A 314 8.15 21.81 -25.88
N GLN A 315 7.17 22.56 -25.38
CA GLN A 315 6.62 23.74 -26.04
C GLN A 315 7.58 24.92 -26.04
N ALA A 316 8.37 25.10 -24.97
CA ALA A 316 9.35 26.16 -24.84
C ALA A 316 10.57 25.95 -25.74
N LEU A 317 10.96 24.71 -26.00
CA LEU A 317 12.11 24.36 -26.83
C LEU A 317 11.76 23.26 -27.85
N PRO A 318 11.00 23.61 -28.92
CA PRO A 318 10.70 22.63 -29.97
C PRO A 318 11.99 22.20 -30.68
N GLY A 319 12.24 20.88 -30.70
CA GLY A 319 13.46 20.31 -31.28
C GLY A 319 14.68 20.27 -30.33
N GLY A 320 14.49 20.55 -29.05
CA GLY A 320 15.49 20.29 -28.00
C GLY A 320 15.81 18.80 -27.84
N SER A 321 16.95 18.52 -27.22
CA SER A 321 17.30 17.17 -26.81
C SER A 321 16.51 16.75 -25.57
N MET A 322 16.49 15.45 -25.27
CA MET A 322 15.88 14.94 -24.03
C MET A 322 16.51 15.58 -22.78
N GLU A 323 17.82 15.79 -22.79
CA GLU A 323 18.56 16.43 -21.69
C GLU A 323 18.13 17.89 -21.50
N ASP A 324 17.91 18.63 -22.59
CA ASP A 324 17.42 20.00 -22.52
C ASP A 324 16.02 20.08 -21.92
N TRP A 325 15.11 19.18 -22.32
CA TRP A 325 13.75 19.14 -21.77
C TRP A 325 13.73 18.70 -20.31
N VAL A 326 14.56 17.73 -19.92
CA VAL A 326 14.69 17.32 -18.50
C VAL A 326 15.17 18.50 -17.66
N ARG A 327 16.20 19.24 -18.12
CA ARG A 327 16.70 20.42 -17.43
C ARG A 327 15.62 21.49 -17.28
N LEU A 328 14.88 21.79 -18.34
CA LEU A 328 13.79 22.78 -18.29
C LEU A 328 12.61 22.36 -17.41
N ALA A 329 12.35 21.05 -17.27
CA ALA A 329 11.22 20.56 -16.49
C ALA A 329 11.54 20.38 -15.00
N TYR A 330 12.83 20.21 -14.62
CA TYR A 330 13.20 19.74 -13.27
C TYR A 330 14.30 20.58 -12.58
N ASP A 331 15.04 21.45 -13.29
CA ASP A 331 15.96 22.44 -12.74
C ASP A 331 15.25 23.78 -12.52
#